data_021024c2c0e51667147fa1c0de2f0226
#
_entry.id   021024c2c0e51667147fa1c0de2f0226
#
_cell.length_a   1.000
_cell.length_b   1.000
_cell.length_c   1.000
_cell.angle_alpha   90.00
_cell.angle_beta   90.00
_cell.angle_gamma   90.00
#
_symmetry.space_group_name_H-M   'P 1'
#
loop_
_entity.id
_entity.type
_entity.pdbx_description
1 polymer ?
#
loop_
_entity_poly.entity_id
_entity_poly.type
_entity_poly.pdbx_seq_one_letter_code
_entity_poly.pdbx_strand_id
1 'polypeptide(L)'
;MYGAMKSFLFLLLMSASLIADPLTLNLRSRGKADVAVAEKKAEWEPKKSAIIVCDMWDDHWCRSAARRVTELAGPMNEMLKKARAQGFFIIHAPSSVTDFYKATPQRKLAQAAPFARTPVPLSKAPRWGTAWCWTDPKREAVLPVDDSDMGCSCTDRKCDIVPPWKRQHPLIELVEGDALTDDGQETWNLLTERGINHVILCGVHLNMCVLGRPFAIRQQVYLGKTVAFMRDMTDSMYNPERPPGLDHFTGHDLIIEHVERHWCPSITSNVITGGKPFRFKDDNRPLK
;
A
#
# COMPACT_ATOMS: atom_id res chain seq x y z
N MET A 1 -6.22 -17.54 -73.19
CA MET A 1 -6.34 -16.59 -72.08
C MET A 1 -6.19 -17.35 -70.78
N TYR A 2 -5.02 -17.28 -70.15
CA TYR A 2 -4.75 -17.92 -68.85
C TYR A 2 -4.86 -16.86 -67.77
N GLY A 3 -5.87 -16.98 -66.93
CA GLY A 3 -6.01 -16.12 -65.72
C GLY A 3 -5.15 -16.60 -64.55
N ALA A 4 -4.21 -15.78 -64.12
CA ALA A 4 -3.38 -16.05 -62.97
C ALA A 4 -4.16 -15.76 -61.67
N MET A 5 -4.45 -16.80 -60.91
CA MET A 5 -5.05 -16.73 -59.59
C MET A 5 -3.96 -16.35 -58.56
N LYS A 6 -4.00 -15.10 -58.07
CA LYS A 6 -3.11 -14.64 -56.99
C LYS A 6 -3.64 -15.15 -55.65
N SER A 7 -2.97 -16.15 -55.07
CA SER A 7 -3.21 -16.59 -53.70
C SER A 7 -2.67 -15.54 -52.72
N PHE A 8 -3.57 -14.90 -51.98
CA PHE A 8 -3.22 -14.05 -50.85
C PHE A 8 -3.02 -14.93 -49.61
N LEU A 9 -1.77 -15.10 -49.19
CA LEU A 9 -1.42 -15.76 -47.95
C LEU A 9 -1.64 -14.79 -46.81
N PHE A 10 -2.72 -14.97 -46.03
CA PHE A 10 -2.97 -14.22 -44.78
C PHE A 10 -2.09 -14.79 -43.70
N LEU A 11 -1.01 -14.07 -43.34
CA LEU A 11 -0.19 -14.38 -42.20
C LEU A 11 -0.94 -13.95 -40.92
N LEU A 12 -1.55 -14.91 -40.23
CA LEU A 12 -2.09 -14.68 -38.87
C LEU A 12 -0.91 -14.50 -37.89
N LEU A 13 -0.58 -13.26 -37.57
CA LEU A 13 0.30 -12.95 -36.45
C LEU A 13 -0.46 -13.28 -35.17
N MET A 14 -0.25 -14.48 -34.64
CA MET A 14 -0.60 -14.80 -33.25
C MET A 14 0.29 -13.97 -32.33
N SER A 15 -0.25 -12.88 -31.79
CA SER A 15 0.36 -12.17 -30.67
C SER A 15 0.30 -13.10 -29.47
N ALA A 16 1.40 -13.79 -29.19
CA ALA A 16 1.58 -14.48 -27.91
C ALA A 16 1.55 -13.39 -26.82
N SER A 17 0.45 -13.31 -26.08
CA SER A 17 0.41 -12.55 -24.84
C SER A 17 1.44 -13.17 -23.92
N LEU A 18 2.59 -12.51 -23.72
CA LEU A 18 3.53 -12.86 -22.69
C LEU A 18 2.79 -12.81 -21.35
N ILE A 19 2.39 -13.98 -20.86
CA ILE A 19 1.90 -14.14 -19.51
C ILE A 19 3.12 -13.92 -18.65
N ALA A 20 3.15 -12.84 -17.84
CA ALA A 20 4.21 -12.67 -16.85
C ALA A 20 4.16 -13.85 -15.87
N ASP A 21 5.29 -14.46 -15.61
CA ASP A 21 5.38 -15.59 -14.69
C ASP A 21 4.85 -15.18 -13.29
N PRO A 22 4.20 -16.12 -12.57
CA PRO A 22 3.80 -15.88 -11.20
C PRO A 22 4.99 -15.47 -10.33
N LEU A 23 4.77 -14.50 -9.46
CA LEU A 23 5.79 -14.02 -8.52
C LEU A 23 5.68 -14.79 -7.21
N THR A 24 6.77 -15.44 -6.80
CA THR A 24 6.86 -16.14 -5.51
C THR A 24 7.05 -15.13 -4.37
N LEU A 25 6.07 -15.02 -3.49
CA LEU A 25 6.11 -14.19 -2.30
C LEU A 25 6.46 -15.04 -1.07
N ASN A 26 7.34 -14.54 -0.19
CA ASN A 26 7.54 -15.07 1.15
C ASN A 26 6.62 -14.29 2.12
N LEU A 27 5.45 -14.85 2.38
CA LEU A 27 4.45 -14.27 3.27
C LEU A 27 4.82 -14.57 4.72
N ARG A 28 5.15 -13.53 5.50
CA ARG A 28 5.43 -13.61 6.92
C ARG A 28 4.17 -13.29 7.74
N SER A 29 3.81 -14.14 8.66
CA SER A 29 2.66 -13.98 9.55
C SER A 29 2.96 -14.44 10.97
N ARG A 30 2.05 -14.19 11.89
CA ARG A 30 2.11 -14.64 13.30
C ARG A 30 0.79 -15.26 13.74
N GLY A 31 0.86 -16.30 14.56
CA GLY A 31 -0.33 -16.89 15.19
C GLY A 31 -0.95 -15.95 16.23
N LYS A 32 -2.27 -16.05 16.45
CA LYS A 32 -2.97 -15.19 17.44
C LYS A 32 -2.44 -15.36 18.87
N ALA A 33 -2.09 -16.58 19.25
CA ALA A 33 -1.61 -16.92 20.60
C ALA A 33 -0.09 -17.11 20.66
N ASP A 34 0.59 -17.14 19.53
CA ASP A 34 2.01 -17.45 19.44
C ASP A 34 2.79 -16.26 18.89
N VAL A 35 3.97 -16.01 19.45
CA VAL A 35 4.92 -15.01 18.94
C VAL A 35 5.77 -15.55 17.79
N ALA A 36 5.70 -16.85 17.52
CA ALA A 36 6.48 -17.48 16.46
C ALA A 36 6.13 -16.90 15.09
N VAL A 37 7.16 -16.62 14.32
CA VAL A 37 7.05 -16.21 12.92
C VAL A 37 6.75 -17.44 12.08
N ALA A 38 5.71 -17.37 11.27
CA ALA A 38 5.41 -18.33 10.22
C ALA A 38 5.68 -17.72 8.85
N GLU A 39 6.46 -18.39 8.04
CA GLU A 39 6.70 -18.00 6.64
C GLU A 39 6.06 -19.03 5.70
N LYS A 40 5.35 -18.53 4.71
CA LYS A 40 4.72 -19.35 3.67
C LYS A 40 5.01 -18.77 2.30
N LYS A 41 5.44 -19.61 1.38
CA LYS A 41 5.52 -19.24 -0.03
C LYS A 41 4.13 -19.23 -0.66
N ALA A 42 3.88 -18.22 -1.49
CA ALA A 42 2.65 -18.13 -2.28
C ALA A 42 2.98 -17.55 -3.66
N GLU A 43 2.32 -18.08 -4.68
CA GLU A 43 2.46 -17.59 -6.04
C GLU A 43 1.33 -16.59 -6.33
N TRP A 44 1.71 -15.35 -6.67
CA TRP A 44 0.76 -14.32 -7.09
C TRP A 44 1.03 -13.91 -8.53
N GLU A 45 -0.03 -13.81 -9.31
CA GLU A 45 0.05 -13.28 -10.67
C GLU A 45 0.08 -11.74 -10.61
N PRO A 46 1.16 -11.07 -11.06
CA PRO A 46 1.25 -9.61 -11.04
C PRO A 46 0.05 -8.92 -11.70
N LYS A 47 -0.41 -9.44 -12.85
CA LYS A 47 -1.58 -8.91 -13.59
C LYS A 47 -2.92 -9.05 -12.84
N LYS A 48 -2.99 -9.89 -11.80
CA LYS A 48 -4.13 -10.08 -10.90
C LYS A 48 -3.91 -9.47 -9.53
N SER A 49 -2.88 -8.63 -9.41
CA SER A 49 -2.44 -8.02 -8.17
C SER A 49 -2.34 -6.51 -8.32
N ALA A 50 -2.66 -5.79 -7.23
CA ALA A 50 -2.47 -4.35 -7.14
C ALA A 50 -1.54 -3.98 -5.99
N ILE A 51 -0.86 -2.84 -6.13
CA ILE A 51 -0.15 -2.18 -5.05
C ILE A 51 -0.85 -0.85 -4.76
N ILE A 52 -1.30 -0.66 -3.53
CA ILE A 52 -1.91 0.59 -3.06
C ILE A 52 -0.85 1.36 -2.26
N VAL A 53 -0.54 2.56 -2.74
CA VAL A 53 0.42 3.50 -2.13
C VAL A 53 -0.36 4.46 -1.25
N CYS A 54 -0.33 4.21 0.06
CA CYS A 54 -1.10 4.96 1.05
C CYS A 54 -0.34 6.20 1.53
N ASP A 55 -0.97 7.35 1.43
CA ASP A 55 -0.65 8.62 2.12
C ASP A 55 0.84 9.04 2.11
N MET A 56 1.54 8.76 1.02
CA MET A 56 2.91 9.24 0.79
C MET A 56 2.88 10.72 0.40
N TRP A 57 2.54 11.59 1.34
CA TRP A 57 2.40 13.03 1.13
C TRP A 57 3.73 13.78 0.96
N ASP A 58 3.68 14.97 0.38
CA ASP A 58 4.83 15.85 0.14
C ASP A 58 5.36 16.54 1.40
N ASP A 59 4.59 16.55 2.49
CA ASP A 59 5.00 17.06 3.81
C ASP A 59 4.20 16.35 4.92
N HIS A 60 4.57 16.55 6.17
CA HIS A 60 3.86 16.04 7.34
C HIS A 60 3.99 17.01 8.52
N TRP A 61 2.95 17.14 9.35
CA TRP A 61 2.99 18.00 10.53
C TRP A 61 4.09 17.58 11.53
N CYS A 62 4.34 16.29 11.69
CA CYS A 62 5.48 15.76 12.43
C CYS A 62 6.74 15.80 11.54
N ARG A 63 7.72 16.59 11.90
CA ARG A 63 8.95 16.76 11.09
C ARG A 63 9.78 15.48 10.96
N SER A 64 9.80 14.64 12.01
CA SER A 64 10.48 13.34 11.94
C SER A 64 9.80 12.42 10.93
N ALA A 65 8.46 12.37 10.94
CA ALA A 65 7.70 11.61 9.94
C ALA A 65 7.94 12.15 8.52
N ALA A 66 7.91 13.47 8.32
CA ALA A 66 8.20 14.08 7.01
C ALA A 66 9.57 13.66 6.45
N ARG A 67 10.62 13.64 7.31
CA ARG A 67 11.96 13.16 6.90
C ARG A 67 11.95 11.71 6.48
N ARG A 68 11.29 10.81 7.25
CA ARG A 68 11.22 9.38 6.93
C ARG A 68 10.39 9.12 5.67
N VAL A 69 9.28 9.84 5.46
CA VAL A 69 8.51 9.77 4.21
C VAL A 69 9.38 10.18 3.00
N THR A 70 10.14 11.26 3.13
CA THR A 70 11.05 11.71 2.06
C THR A 70 12.15 10.67 1.77
N GLU A 71 12.69 10.04 2.80
CA GLU A 71 13.70 8.98 2.66
C GLU A 71 13.13 7.73 1.98
N LEU A 72 11.89 7.37 2.31
CA LEU A 72 11.19 6.23 1.74
C LEU A 72 10.74 6.45 0.29
N ALA A 73 10.44 7.68 -0.09
CA ALA A 73 9.78 8.00 -1.37
C ALA A 73 10.60 7.58 -2.61
N GLY A 74 11.91 7.81 -2.62
CA GLY A 74 12.78 7.40 -3.74
C GLY A 74 12.84 5.88 -3.93
N PRO A 75 13.23 5.10 -2.90
CA PRO A 75 13.19 3.63 -2.93
C PRO A 75 11.83 3.05 -3.30
N MET A 76 10.74 3.64 -2.80
CA MET A 76 9.38 3.25 -3.16
C MET A 76 9.10 3.48 -4.66
N ASN A 77 9.50 4.62 -5.22
CA ASN A 77 9.32 4.87 -6.64
C ASN A 77 10.06 3.85 -7.51
N GLU A 78 11.29 3.49 -7.15
CA GLU A 78 12.05 2.45 -7.87
C GLU A 78 11.37 1.07 -7.76
N MET A 79 10.81 0.72 -6.61
CA MET A 79 10.01 -0.49 -6.44
C MET A 79 8.76 -0.44 -7.33
N LEU A 80 8.04 0.67 -7.38
CA LEU A 80 6.84 0.83 -8.21
C LEU A 80 7.15 0.75 -9.71
N LYS A 81 8.29 1.28 -10.18
CA LYS A 81 8.74 1.13 -11.56
C LYS A 81 8.89 -0.35 -11.94
N LYS A 82 9.54 -1.14 -11.08
CA LYS A 82 9.71 -2.58 -11.30
C LYS A 82 8.40 -3.35 -11.20
N ALA A 83 7.51 -2.97 -10.29
CA ALA A 83 6.19 -3.56 -10.15
C ALA A 83 5.35 -3.37 -11.43
N ARG A 84 5.34 -2.15 -12.00
CA ARG A 84 4.66 -1.87 -13.28
C ARG A 84 5.21 -2.73 -14.41
N ALA A 85 6.53 -2.86 -14.50
CA ALA A 85 7.18 -3.69 -15.50
C ALA A 85 6.79 -5.17 -15.40
N GLN A 86 6.47 -5.66 -14.19
CA GLN A 86 5.96 -7.01 -13.94
C GLN A 86 4.45 -7.14 -14.16
N GLY A 87 3.73 -6.02 -14.34
CA GLY A 87 2.30 -6.02 -14.62
C GLY A 87 1.39 -5.75 -13.42
N PHE A 88 1.92 -5.34 -12.27
CA PHE A 88 1.09 -4.90 -11.15
C PHE A 88 0.30 -3.64 -11.50
N PHE A 89 -0.94 -3.58 -11.05
CA PHE A 89 -1.74 -2.37 -11.10
C PHE A 89 -1.41 -1.47 -9.90
N ILE A 90 -1.11 -0.20 -10.14
CA ILE A 90 -0.77 0.74 -9.09
C ILE A 90 -1.93 1.68 -8.81
N ILE A 91 -2.29 1.82 -7.54
CA ILE A 91 -3.28 2.79 -7.05
C ILE A 91 -2.58 3.72 -6.07
N HIS A 92 -2.48 4.99 -6.44
CA HIS A 92 -2.01 6.06 -5.56
C HIS A 92 -3.17 6.56 -4.72
N ALA A 93 -2.98 6.59 -3.40
CA ALA A 93 -4.04 6.96 -2.47
C ALA A 93 -3.58 8.05 -1.48
N PRO A 94 -3.28 9.29 -1.97
CA PRO A 94 -2.92 10.41 -1.11
C PRO A 94 -4.19 11.04 -0.54
N SER A 95 -4.63 10.57 0.63
CA SER A 95 -5.91 10.98 1.23
C SER A 95 -6.02 12.49 1.44
N SER A 96 -7.22 13.01 1.20
CA SER A 96 -7.61 14.42 1.39
C SER A 96 -6.96 15.43 0.43
N VAL A 97 -6.20 14.96 -0.57
CA VAL A 97 -5.56 15.83 -1.58
C VAL A 97 -5.80 15.37 -3.03
N THR A 98 -6.77 14.51 -3.25
CA THR A 98 -7.10 14.00 -4.59
C THR A 98 -7.58 15.10 -5.54
N ASP A 99 -8.11 16.20 -5.02
CA ASP A 99 -8.50 17.37 -5.83
C ASP A 99 -7.33 18.02 -6.57
N PHE A 100 -6.12 17.94 -6.03
CA PHE A 100 -4.91 18.38 -6.73
C PHE A 100 -4.75 17.66 -8.08
N TYR A 101 -5.25 16.43 -8.17
CA TYR A 101 -5.13 15.54 -9.33
C TYR A 101 -6.38 15.47 -10.22
N LYS A 102 -7.40 16.29 -9.98
CA LYS A 102 -8.71 16.23 -10.68
C LYS A 102 -8.62 16.21 -12.21
N ALA A 103 -7.60 16.85 -12.79
CA ALA A 103 -7.39 16.91 -14.24
C ALA A 103 -6.54 15.76 -14.80
N THR A 104 -5.88 14.97 -13.93
CA THR A 104 -4.95 13.91 -14.37
C THR A 104 -5.67 12.68 -14.92
N PRO A 105 -5.05 11.95 -15.87
CA PRO A 105 -5.60 10.69 -16.37
C PRO A 105 -5.82 9.66 -15.26
N GLN A 106 -4.93 9.59 -14.26
CA GLN A 106 -5.00 8.64 -13.15
C GLN A 106 -6.23 8.86 -12.25
N ARG A 107 -6.58 10.13 -11.97
CA ARG A 107 -7.78 10.46 -11.21
C ARG A 107 -9.03 10.18 -12.03
N LYS A 108 -9.05 10.54 -13.31
CA LYS A 108 -10.16 10.25 -14.23
C LYS A 108 -10.37 8.76 -14.39
N LEU A 109 -9.30 7.96 -14.46
CA LEU A 109 -9.38 6.51 -14.52
C LEU A 109 -10.12 5.93 -13.30
N ALA A 110 -9.80 6.42 -12.10
CA ALA A 110 -10.48 5.97 -10.88
C ALA A 110 -11.96 6.34 -10.87
N GLN A 111 -12.31 7.56 -11.28
CA GLN A 111 -13.68 8.03 -11.35
C GLN A 111 -14.54 7.35 -12.43
N ALA A 112 -13.91 6.89 -13.51
CA ALA A 112 -14.59 6.25 -14.63
C ALA A 112 -14.83 4.75 -14.41
N ALA A 113 -14.22 4.13 -13.39
CA ALA A 113 -14.38 2.70 -13.14
C ALA A 113 -15.85 2.34 -12.88
N PRO A 114 -16.42 1.33 -13.57
CA PRO A 114 -17.81 0.95 -13.43
C PRO A 114 -18.16 0.59 -11.98
N PHE A 115 -19.30 1.06 -11.50
CA PHE A 115 -19.76 0.73 -10.15
C PHE A 115 -19.88 -0.79 -9.96
N ALA A 116 -19.27 -1.31 -8.92
CA ALA A 116 -19.37 -2.69 -8.48
C ALA A 116 -19.92 -2.75 -7.05
N ARG A 117 -20.94 -3.58 -6.83
CA ARG A 117 -21.49 -3.79 -5.49
C ARG A 117 -20.46 -4.44 -4.59
N THR A 118 -20.22 -3.90 -3.40
CA THR A 118 -19.35 -4.49 -2.38
C THR A 118 -20.03 -5.68 -1.69
N PRO A 119 -19.28 -6.74 -1.31
CA PRO A 119 -19.83 -7.90 -0.62
C PRO A 119 -20.30 -7.57 0.80
N VAL A 120 -19.71 -6.55 1.42
CA VAL A 120 -20.08 -6.01 2.73
C VAL A 120 -20.15 -4.49 2.63
N PRO A 121 -20.90 -3.79 3.51
CA PRO A 121 -20.91 -2.33 3.53
C PRO A 121 -19.51 -1.75 3.77
N LEU A 122 -19.20 -0.68 3.05
CA LEU A 122 -18.00 0.10 3.34
C LEU A 122 -18.18 0.90 4.62
N SER A 123 -17.10 1.06 5.38
CA SER A 123 -17.07 1.95 6.53
C SER A 123 -17.30 3.40 6.10
N LYS A 124 -18.19 4.11 6.84
CA LYS A 124 -18.58 5.51 6.54
C LYS A 124 -18.20 6.48 7.64
N ALA A 125 -17.82 5.98 8.83
CA ALA A 125 -17.47 6.84 9.95
C ALA A 125 -16.23 7.68 9.61
N PRO A 126 -16.29 9.02 9.62
CA PRO A 126 -15.18 9.85 9.17
C PRO A 126 -14.07 9.93 10.21
N ARG A 127 -12.83 10.02 9.74
CA ARG A 127 -11.66 10.44 10.50
C ARG A 127 -10.75 11.21 9.55
N TRP A 128 -10.28 12.38 9.97
CA TRP A 128 -9.35 13.22 9.19
C TRP A 128 -9.77 13.43 7.73
N GLY A 129 -11.05 13.81 7.55
CA GLY A 129 -11.59 14.23 6.24
C GLY A 129 -12.02 13.10 5.31
N THR A 130 -11.79 11.83 5.64
CA THR A 130 -12.25 10.68 4.85
C THR A 130 -12.95 9.64 5.71
N ALA A 131 -13.61 8.66 5.10
CA ALA A 131 -14.13 7.49 5.80
C ALA A 131 -12.99 6.72 6.49
N TRP A 132 -13.33 6.00 7.54
CA TRP A 132 -12.36 5.24 8.33
C TRP A 132 -12.91 3.86 8.70
N CYS A 133 -12.12 2.82 8.50
CA CYS A 133 -12.39 1.49 9.00
C CYS A 133 -11.79 1.34 10.40
N TRP A 134 -12.65 1.43 11.42
CA TRP A 134 -12.26 1.43 12.81
C TRP A 134 -11.82 0.05 13.30
N THR A 135 -11.07 0.04 14.39
CA THR A 135 -10.66 -1.15 15.14
C THR A 135 -11.88 -2.02 15.48
N ASP A 136 -11.75 -3.32 15.27
CA ASP A 136 -12.73 -4.31 15.70
C ASP A 136 -12.16 -5.11 16.88
N PRO A 137 -12.62 -4.88 18.13
CA PRO A 137 -12.11 -5.56 19.31
C PRO A 137 -12.32 -7.08 19.30
N LYS A 138 -13.23 -7.59 18.45
CA LYS A 138 -13.42 -9.03 18.26
C LYS A 138 -12.34 -9.65 17.37
N ARG A 139 -11.67 -8.86 16.57
CA ARG A 139 -10.69 -9.31 15.58
C ARG A 139 -9.25 -8.99 15.98
N GLU A 140 -9.00 -7.80 16.49
CA GLU A 140 -7.66 -7.32 16.84
C GLU A 140 -7.59 -6.85 18.28
N ALA A 141 -6.43 -7.03 18.91
CA ALA A 141 -6.11 -6.45 20.21
C ALA A 141 -5.89 -4.93 20.09
N VAL A 142 -5.75 -4.25 21.22
CA VAL A 142 -5.26 -2.87 21.29
C VAL A 142 -3.87 -2.81 20.65
N LEU A 143 -3.56 -1.71 19.98
CA LEU A 143 -2.22 -1.47 19.42
C LEU A 143 -1.16 -1.60 20.51
N PRO A 144 0.00 -2.21 20.20
CA PRO A 144 1.07 -2.46 21.20
C PRO A 144 1.87 -1.20 21.56
N VAL A 145 1.52 -0.05 21.00
CA VAL A 145 2.13 1.26 21.26
C VAL A 145 1.05 2.27 21.62
N ASP A 146 1.39 3.21 22.50
CA ASP A 146 0.53 4.35 22.80
C ASP A 146 0.73 5.43 21.73
N ASP A 147 -0.25 5.60 20.86
CA ASP A 147 -0.31 6.65 19.83
C ASP A 147 -1.34 7.75 20.16
N SER A 148 -1.76 7.87 21.43
CA SER A 148 -2.77 8.84 21.87
C SER A 148 -2.34 10.29 21.68
N ASP A 149 -1.03 10.55 21.62
CA ASP A 149 -0.41 11.85 21.30
C ASP A 149 -0.17 12.03 19.79
N MET A 150 -0.78 11.21 18.94
CA MET A 150 -0.57 11.12 17.51
C MET A 150 0.82 10.64 17.09
N GLY A 151 1.63 10.11 18.01
CA GLY A 151 2.89 9.43 17.76
C GLY A 151 4.01 10.30 17.18
N CYS A 152 4.05 11.60 17.48
CA CYS A 152 5.13 12.47 17.02
C CYS A 152 6.45 12.13 17.70
N SER A 153 7.47 11.75 16.94
CA SER A 153 8.80 11.38 17.43
C SER A 153 9.83 12.52 17.36
N CYS A 154 9.39 13.79 17.30
CA CYS A 154 10.30 14.93 17.36
C CYS A 154 10.72 15.20 18.80
N THR A 155 12.04 15.19 19.06
CA THR A 155 12.62 15.48 20.38
C THR A 155 13.12 16.92 20.53
N ASP A 156 13.37 17.59 19.39
CA ASP A 156 13.94 18.93 19.31
C ASP A 156 12.88 20.05 19.29
N ARG A 157 11.61 19.70 19.13
CA ARG A 157 10.50 20.65 18.97
C ARG A 157 9.14 20.03 19.18
N LYS A 158 8.17 20.84 19.63
CA LYS A 158 6.75 20.52 19.56
C LYS A 158 6.22 20.79 18.14
N CYS A 159 5.51 19.84 17.58
CA CYS A 159 4.86 19.97 16.28
C CYS A 159 3.36 20.23 16.46
N ASP A 160 2.82 21.22 15.75
CA ASP A 160 1.39 21.47 15.72
C ASP A 160 0.71 20.49 14.77
N ILE A 161 -0.40 19.87 15.20
CA ILE A 161 -1.13 18.87 14.42
C ILE A 161 -2.02 19.59 13.39
N VAL A 162 -1.39 20.24 12.43
CA VAL A 162 -2.05 20.90 11.30
C VAL A 162 -1.51 20.29 10.01
N PRO A 163 -2.37 19.67 9.18
CA PRO A 163 -1.94 19.03 7.93
C PRO A 163 -1.31 20.04 6.95
N PRO A 164 0.00 19.92 6.65
CA PRO A 164 0.68 20.82 5.71
C PRO A 164 0.68 20.29 4.28
N TRP A 165 0.37 19.03 4.08
CA TRP A 165 0.47 18.35 2.78
C TRP A 165 -0.55 18.88 1.76
N LYS A 166 -0.13 18.89 0.49
CA LYS A 166 -0.92 19.38 -0.63
C LYS A 166 -1.07 18.37 -1.75
N ARG A 167 -0.19 17.37 -1.78
CA ARG A 167 -0.14 16.33 -2.83
C ARG A 167 0.65 15.11 -2.34
N GLN A 168 0.73 14.10 -3.18
CA GLN A 168 1.69 13.00 -3.02
C GLN A 168 3.12 13.52 -3.16
N HIS A 169 4.06 12.85 -2.48
CA HIS A 169 5.49 13.20 -2.56
C HIS A 169 5.99 13.20 -4.01
N PRO A 170 6.68 14.27 -4.47
CA PRO A 170 7.01 14.46 -5.88
C PRO A 170 8.00 13.43 -6.45
N LEU A 171 8.74 12.71 -5.60
CA LEU A 171 9.59 11.61 -6.03
C LEU A 171 8.80 10.36 -6.44
N ILE A 172 7.51 10.26 -6.11
CA ILE A 172 6.67 9.14 -6.51
C ILE A 172 5.89 9.53 -7.77
N GLU A 173 6.31 8.94 -8.88
CA GLU A 173 5.77 9.23 -10.21
C GLU A 173 4.37 8.62 -10.39
N LEU A 174 3.48 9.41 -11.00
CA LEU A 174 2.22 8.90 -11.55
C LEU A 174 2.45 8.58 -13.04
N VAL A 175 2.22 7.35 -13.42
CA VAL A 175 2.46 6.88 -14.79
C VAL A 175 1.11 6.57 -15.46
N GLU A 176 1.06 6.61 -16.77
CA GLU A 176 -0.11 6.18 -17.53
C GLU A 176 -0.49 4.74 -17.18
N GLY A 177 -1.77 4.49 -16.95
CA GLY A 177 -2.28 3.20 -16.49
C GLY A 177 -2.39 3.05 -14.96
N ASP A 178 -1.73 3.90 -14.16
CA ASP A 178 -1.98 3.98 -12.73
C ASP A 178 -3.37 4.59 -12.46
N ALA A 179 -3.92 4.34 -11.27
CA ALA A 179 -5.08 5.05 -10.78
C ALA A 179 -4.73 5.92 -9.57
N LEU A 180 -5.56 6.94 -9.29
CA LEU A 180 -5.42 7.79 -8.12
C LEU A 180 -6.79 8.01 -7.47
N THR A 181 -6.93 7.56 -6.21
CA THR A 181 -8.14 7.74 -5.40
C THR A 181 -7.86 7.49 -3.92
N ASP A 182 -8.59 8.17 -3.04
CA ASP A 182 -8.65 7.92 -1.60
C ASP A 182 -10.03 7.39 -1.16
N ASP A 183 -10.86 7.00 -2.13
CA ASP A 183 -12.21 6.48 -1.91
C ASP A 183 -12.26 4.95 -1.96
N GLY A 184 -12.95 4.35 -0.98
CA GLY A 184 -13.05 2.89 -0.88
C GLY A 184 -13.92 2.26 -1.98
N GLN A 185 -14.97 2.95 -2.43
CA GLN A 185 -15.84 2.45 -3.49
C GLN A 185 -15.12 2.51 -4.86
N GLU A 186 -14.45 3.61 -5.15
CA GLU A 186 -13.65 3.72 -6.38
C GLU A 186 -12.53 2.67 -6.42
N THR A 187 -11.84 2.46 -5.27
CA THR A 187 -10.83 1.39 -5.14
C THR A 187 -11.43 0.02 -5.43
N TRP A 188 -12.60 -0.30 -4.85
CA TRP A 188 -13.30 -1.55 -5.10
C TRP A 188 -13.70 -1.71 -6.57
N ASN A 189 -14.23 -0.65 -7.19
CA ASN A 189 -14.61 -0.63 -8.60
C ASN A 189 -13.42 -0.98 -9.51
N LEU A 190 -12.27 -0.29 -9.30
CA LEU A 190 -11.03 -0.52 -10.03
C LEU A 190 -10.54 -1.97 -9.93
N LEU A 191 -10.50 -2.50 -8.69
CA LEU A 191 -10.05 -3.87 -8.44
C LEU A 191 -11.01 -4.91 -9.07
N THR A 192 -12.31 -4.64 -9.02
CA THR A 192 -13.34 -5.53 -9.59
C THR A 192 -13.29 -5.54 -11.11
N GLU A 193 -13.24 -4.36 -11.73
CA GLU A 193 -13.14 -4.23 -13.20
C GLU A 193 -11.95 -5.01 -13.77
N ARG A 194 -10.81 -5.01 -13.06
CA ARG A 194 -9.58 -5.71 -13.48
C ARG A 194 -9.50 -7.16 -13.00
N GLY A 195 -10.50 -7.66 -12.27
CA GLY A 195 -10.49 -8.99 -11.68
C GLY A 195 -9.30 -9.20 -10.72
N ILE A 196 -8.90 -8.14 -10.01
CA ILE A 196 -7.79 -8.16 -9.05
C ILE A 196 -8.30 -8.68 -7.71
N ASN A 197 -7.65 -9.74 -7.19
CA ASN A 197 -7.96 -10.34 -5.90
C ASN A 197 -6.83 -10.20 -4.88
N HIS A 198 -5.62 -9.92 -5.33
CA HIS A 198 -4.44 -9.77 -4.48
C HIS A 198 -4.08 -8.29 -4.34
N VAL A 199 -3.91 -7.82 -3.12
CA VAL A 199 -3.63 -6.42 -2.83
C VAL A 199 -2.45 -6.31 -1.88
N ILE A 200 -1.44 -5.53 -2.27
CA ILE A 200 -0.29 -5.19 -1.44
C ILE A 200 -0.43 -3.74 -1.00
N LEU A 201 -0.35 -3.49 0.30
CA LEU A 201 -0.34 -2.13 0.87
C LEU A 201 1.10 -1.70 1.16
N CYS A 202 1.43 -0.44 0.86
CA CYS A 202 2.66 0.22 1.27
C CYS A 202 2.36 1.70 1.57
N GLY A 203 3.32 2.44 2.12
CA GLY A 203 3.14 3.84 2.48
C GLY A 203 2.93 4.05 3.98
N VAL A 204 2.30 5.16 4.38
CA VAL A 204 2.31 5.63 5.76
C VAL A 204 0.93 6.02 6.29
N HIS A 205 0.70 5.96 7.61
CA HIS A 205 1.51 5.26 8.61
C HIS A 205 0.81 3.97 8.98
N LEU A 206 1.59 2.91 9.26
CA LEU A 206 1.07 1.55 9.39
C LEU A 206 0.01 1.41 10.48
N ASN A 207 0.22 2.02 11.67
CA ASN A 207 -0.76 2.00 12.76
C ASN A 207 -1.98 2.91 12.53
N MET A 208 -1.99 3.72 11.49
CA MET A 208 -3.05 4.69 11.20
C MET A 208 -3.66 4.45 9.81
N CYS A 209 -3.21 5.21 8.83
CA CYS A 209 -3.83 5.26 7.49
C CYS A 209 -3.75 3.91 6.76
N VAL A 210 -2.61 3.23 6.82
CA VAL A 210 -2.40 1.93 6.16
C VAL A 210 -3.30 0.83 6.76
N LEU A 211 -3.69 0.94 8.04
CA LEU A 211 -4.69 0.06 8.64
C LEU A 211 -6.12 0.53 8.36
N GLY A 212 -6.41 1.83 8.49
CA GLY A 212 -7.76 2.32 8.70
C GLY A 212 -8.42 3.08 7.56
N ARG A 213 -7.70 3.51 6.51
CA ARG A 213 -8.32 4.20 5.37
C ARG A 213 -9.31 3.29 4.62
N PRO A 214 -10.30 3.85 3.88
CA PRO A 214 -11.36 3.06 3.24
C PRO A 214 -10.85 2.17 2.10
N PHE A 215 -9.61 2.35 1.66
CA PHE A 215 -8.92 1.55 0.65
C PHE A 215 -7.82 0.65 1.26
N ALA A 216 -7.62 0.71 2.57
CA ALA A 216 -6.48 0.13 3.28
C ALA A 216 -6.75 -1.27 3.86
N ILE A 217 -5.84 -1.79 4.68
CA ILE A 217 -5.80 -3.21 5.10
C ILE A 217 -7.13 -3.71 5.64
N ARG A 218 -7.70 -3.05 6.67
CA ARG A 218 -8.93 -3.52 7.32
C ARG A 218 -10.07 -3.65 6.31
N GLN A 219 -10.28 -2.61 5.50
CA GLN A 219 -11.37 -2.59 4.54
C GLN A 219 -11.17 -3.64 3.45
N GLN A 220 -9.96 -3.79 2.90
CA GLN A 220 -9.68 -4.79 1.85
C GLN A 220 -9.87 -6.22 2.36
N VAL A 221 -9.47 -6.50 3.61
CA VAL A 221 -9.68 -7.80 4.26
C VAL A 221 -11.18 -8.07 4.47
N TYR A 222 -11.97 -7.08 4.91
CA TYR A 222 -13.43 -7.23 5.03
C TYR A 222 -14.12 -7.43 3.67
N LEU A 223 -13.59 -6.84 2.61
CA LEU A 223 -14.08 -7.03 1.24
C LEU A 223 -13.66 -8.38 0.64
N GLY A 224 -12.93 -9.23 1.38
CA GLY A 224 -12.53 -10.57 0.95
C GLY A 224 -11.33 -10.60 0.01
N LYS A 225 -10.56 -9.51 -0.11
CA LYS A 225 -9.31 -9.53 -0.86
C LYS A 225 -8.23 -10.32 -0.12
N THR A 226 -7.33 -10.96 -0.87
CA THR A 226 -6.11 -11.53 -0.32
C THR A 226 -5.10 -10.39 -0.17
N VAL A 227 -4.84 -10.00 1.07
CA VAL A 227 -4.04 -8.82 1.40
C VAL A 227 -2.68 -9.21 1.94
N ALA A 228 -1.65 -8.48 1.53
CA ALA A 228 -0.36 -8.42 2.18
C ALA A 228 0.07 -6.96 2.33
N PHE A 229 1.02 -6.66 3.19
CA PHE A 229 1.65 -5.35 3.23
C PHE A 229 3.17 -5.46 3.11
N MET A 230 3.78 -4.41 2.61
CA MET A 230 5.22 -4.35 2.37
C MET A 230 5.89 -3.68 3.56
N ARG A 231 6.35 -4.51 4.55
CA ARG A 231 6.80 -4.02 5.86
C ARG A 231 8.01 -3.08 5.83
N ASP A 232 8.89 -3.23 4.84
CA ASP A 232 10.05 -2.36 4.62
C ASP A 232 9.72 -1.11 3.77
N MET A 233 8.47 -0.98 3.30
CA MET A 233 7.95 0.20 2.59
C MET A 233 6.82 0.87 3.36
N THR A 234 6.90 0.81 4.72
CA THR A 234 5.99 1.49 5.64
C THR A 234 6.77 2.17 6.75
N ASP A 235 6.12 3.10 7.43
CA ASP A 235 6.55 3.70 8.69
C ASP A 235 5.35 3.79 9.64
N SER A 236 5.56 4.09 10.90
CA SER A 236 4.50 4.25 11.90
C SER A 236 4.59 5.60 12.60
N MET A 237 3.46 6.08 13.11
CA MET A 237 3.45 7.19 14.07
C MET A 237 3.60 6.61 15.48
N TYR A 238 4.80 6.72 16.03
CA TYR A 238 5.12 6.28 17.37
C TYR A 238 6.15 7.22 18.01
N ASN A 239 5.81 7.69 19.19
CA ASN A 239 6.68 8.51 20.04
C ASN A 239 7.44 7.61 21.02
N PRO A 240 8.79 7.53 20.97
CA PRO A 240 9.60 6.74 21.90
C PRO A 240 9.43 7.10 23.38
N GLU A 241 8.96 8.31 23.69
CA GLU A 241 8.67 8.75 25.07
C GLU A 241 7.33 8.21 25.61
N ARG A 242 6.54 7.55 24.76
CA ARG A 242 5.26 6.94 25.13
C ARG A 242 5.41 5.42 25.28
N PRO A 243 4.53 4.77 26.09
CA PRO A 243 4.56 3.32 26.21
C PRO A 243 4.60 2.60 24.84
N PRO A 244 5.42 1.56 24.70
CA PRO A 244 6.24 0.87 25.71
C PRO A 244 7.64 1.49 25.98
N GLY A 245 7.97 2.68 25.46
CA GLY A 245 9.24 3.35 25.72
C GLY A 245 10.45 2.72 25.01
N LEU A 246 10.25 2.32 23.77
CA LEU A 246 11.26 1.71 22.90
C LEU A 246 11.73 2.70 21.84
N ASP A 247 12.85 2.43 21.17
CA ASP A 247 13.23 3.22 20.00
C ASP A 247 12.14 3.14 18.89
N HIS A 248 12.13 4.15 18.02
CA HIS A 248 11.09 4.30 17.01
C HIS A 248 10.90 3.04 16.15
N PHE A 249 12.00 2.45 15.70
CA PHE A 249 11.93 1.32 14.77
C PHE A 249 11.57 0.01 15.48
N THR A 250 11.93 -0.16 16.74
CA THR A 250 11.44 -1.28 17.56
C THR A 250 9.93 -1.13 17.81
N GLY A 251 9.44 0.08 18.07
CA GLY A 251 7.99 0.35 18.14
C GLY A 251 7.28 0.07 16.81
N HIS A 252 7.90 0.41 15.69
CA HIS A 252 7.38 0.06 14.35
C HIS A 252 7.31 -1.46 14.15
N ASP A 253 8.33 -2.23 14.57
CA ASP A 253 8.30 -3.70 14.51
C ASP A 253 7.12 -4.28 15.31
N LEU A 254 6.79 -3.74 16.49
CA LEU A 254 5.63 -4.18 17.26
C LEU A 254 4.31 -3.96 16.49
N ILE A 255 4.20 -2.85 15.76
CA ILE A 255 3.03 -2.58 14.92
C ILE A 255 2.98 -3.55 13.73
N ILE A 256 4.13 -3.83 13.09
CA ILE A 256 4.23 -4.86 12.05
C ILE A 256 3.74 -6.21 12.58
N GLU A 257 4.20 -6.62 13.77
CA GLU A 257 3.77 -7.85 14.43
C GLU A 257 2.28 -7.90 14.71
N HIS A 258 1.70 -6.77 15.15
CA HIS A 258 0.27 -6.65 15.36
C HIS A 258 -0.52 -6.87 14.06
N VAL A 259 -0.10 -6.27 12.94
CA VAL A 259 -0.76 -6.44 11.63
C VAL A 259 -0.62 -7.88 11.13
N GLU A 260 0.57 -8.48 11.26
CA GLU A 260 0.83 -9.88 10.88
C GLU A 260 -0.01 -10.87 11.68
N ARG A 261 -0.32 -10.55 12.93
CA ARG A 261 -1.11 -11.39 13.84
C ARG A 261 -2.60 -11.30 13.59
N HIS A 262 -3.10 -10.11 13.29
CA HIS A 262 -4.53 -9.83 13.31
C HIS A 262 -5.16 -9.64 11.94
N TRP A 263 -4.38 -9.22 10.95
CA TRP A 263 -4.94 -8.75 9.67
C TRP A 263 -4.45 -9.52 8.46
N CYS A 264 -3.18 -9.43 8.14
CA CYS A 264 -2.63 -10.01 6.93
C CYS A 264 -1.11 -10.23 7.05
N PRO A 265 -0.53 -11.15 6.25
CA PRO A 265 0.92 -11.34 6.20
C PRO A 265 1.64 -10.11 5.65
N SER A 266 2.93 -10.02 5.95
CA SER A 266 3.84 -9.05 5.36
C SER A 266 4.81 -9.68 4.37
N ILE A 267 5.32 -8.84 3.47
CA ILE A 267 6.42 -9.13 2.55
C ILE A 267 7.49 -8.04 2.67
N THR A 268 8.58 -8.18 1.97
CA THR A 268 9.59 -7.13 1.74
C THR A 268 9.72 -6.79 0.28
N SER A 269 10.14 -5.56 -0.02
CA SER A 269 10.24 -5.00 -1.38
C SER A 269 11.18 -5.78 -2.31
N ASN A 270 12.12 -6.54 -1.75
CA ASN A 270 13.07 -7.33 -2.52
C ASN A 270 12.42 -8.40 -3.40
N VAL A 271 11.21 -8.86 -3.07
CA VAL A 271 10.48 -9.81 -3.93
C VAL A 271 10.12 -9.21 -5.29
N ILE A 272 9.97 -7.88 -5.36
CA ILE A 272 9.73 -7.13 -6.60
C ILE A 272 11.02 -6.59 -7.18
N THR A 273 11.89 -6.04 -6.30
CA THR A 273 13.10 -5.32 -6.74
C THR A 273 14.25 -6.25 -7.09
N GLY A 274 14.27 -7.48 -6.55
CA GLY A 274 15.41 -8.40 -6.65
C GLY A 274 16.64 -7.95 -5.86
N GLY A 275 16.53 -6.80 -5.13
CA GLY A 275 17.63 -6.22 -4.35
C GLY A 275 17.57 -6.58 -2.87
N LYS A 276 18.09 -5.69 -2.03
CA LYS A 276 17.95 -5.78 -0.57
C LYS A 276 16.64 -5.05 -0.15
N PRO A 277 15.98 -5.50 0.94
CA PRO A 277 14.91 -4.72 1.56
C PRO A 277 15.39 -3.33 1.91
N PHE A 278 14.47 -2.34 1.82
CA PHE A 278 14.76 -0.98 2.27
C PHE A 278 14.94 -0.94 3.79
N ARG A 279 15.80 -0.02 4.24
CA ARG A 279 16.01 0.28 5.64
C ARG A 279 16.28 1.78 5.81
N PHE A 280 15.65 2.38 6.81
CA PHE A 280 15.89 3.78 7.16
C PHE A 280 17.33 3.98 7.64
N LYS A 281 17.93 5.12 7.31
CA LYS A 281 19.33 5.45 7.67
C LYS A 281 19.57 5.47 9.18
N ASP A 282 18.56 5.97 9.91
CA ASP A 282 18.63 6.07 11.38
C ASP A 282 18.30 4.75 12.09
N ASP A 283 17.93 3.69 11.37
CA ASP A 283 17.73 2.36 11.94
C ASP A 283 19.07 1.63 12.09
N ASN A 284 19.72 1.84 13.22
CA ASN A 284 21.05 1.27 13.53
C ASN A 284 20.98 -0.12 14.21
N ARG A 285 19.80 -0.73 14.30
CA ARG A 285 19.64 -2.05 14.94
C ARG A 285 20.34 -3.12 14.11
N PRO A 286 20.80 -4.25 14.71
CA PRO A 286 21.34 -5.36 13.95
C PRO A 286 20.36 -5.85 12.89
N LEU A 287 20.87 -6.30 11.74
CA LEU A 287 20.04 -7.01 10.76
C LEU A 287 19.62 -8.35 11.37
N LYS A 288 18.33 -8.58 11.41
CA LYS A 288 17.73 -9.84 11.87
C LYS A 288 17.71 -10.86 10.74
#